data_a1333cee1141164e401b63dbee82182d
#
_entry.id   a1333cee1141164e401b63dbee82182d
#
_cell.length_a   1.000
_cell.length_b   1.000
_cell.length_c   1.000
_cell.angle_alpha   90.00
_cell.angle_beta   90.00
_cell.angle_gamma   90.00
#
_symmetry.space_group_name_H-M   'P 1'
#
loop_
_entity.id
_entity.type
_entity.pdbx_description
1 polymer ?
#
loop_
_entity_poly.entity_id
_entity_poly.type
_entity_poly.pdbx_seq_one_letter_code
_entity_poly.pdbx_strand_id
1 'polypeptide(L)'
;MLPIHAVEQPISALFEPITGKIKLKTHFSYYGIHTNGFMIALYKNNTIFIRTSRQSKTEIQQLEGTYVLQDPEVGLNTKNFFAIPYHRALNESRFSHWVRSILEELSEQYKQEQEKRKTQIRSLTNMNFKMERILKKININNVEQFQQNGYINTFVKLVKQGSDGSDLMLFKLHGAIHQKSIYHITPEERIELLREANKAMYDAGLRHKFYIPNEE
;
A
#
# COMPACT_ATOMS: atom_id res chain seq x y z
N MET A 1 29.95 10.17 -9.56
CA MET A 1 28.79 9.71 -10.37
C MET A 1 28.76 10.53 -11.66
N LEU A 2 28.65 9.90 -12.83
CA LEU A 2 28.52 10.59 -14.10
C LEU A 2 27.23 11.43 -14.12
N PRO A 3 27.15 12.57 -14.82
CA PRO A 3 25.89 13.32 -14.89
C PRO A 3 24.80 12.51 -15.61
N ILE A 4 23.53 12.73 -15.24
CA ILE A 4 22.39 11.92 -15.70
C ILE A 4 22.29 11.85 -17.23
N HIS A 5 22.52 12.96 -17.92
CA HIS A 5 22.48 13.02 -19.38
C HIS A 5 23.53 12.15 -20.07
N ALA A 6 24.66 11.86 -19.40
CA ALA A 6 25.70 10.98 -19.96
C ALA A 6 25.32 9.49 -19.89
N VAL A 7 24.41 9.13 -18.98
CA VAL A 7 23.95 7.72 -18.81
C VAL A 7 22.57 7.47 -19.38
N GLU A 8 21.79 8.51 -19.62
CA GLU A 8 20.40 8.40 -20.09
C GLU A 8 20.31 7.72 -21.46
N GLN A 9 21.09 8.16 -22.43
CA GLN A 9 21.04 7.63 -23.80
C GLN A 9 21.35 6.12 -23.85
N PRO A 10 22.47 5.62 -23.31
CA PRO A 10 22.76 4.18 -23.35
C PRO A 10 21.74 3.33 -22.56
N ILE A 11 21.23 3.85 -21.44
CA ILE A 11 20.23 3.12 -20.65
C ILE A 11 18.87 3.10 -21.36
N SER A 12 18.45 4.22 -21.96
CA SER A 12 17.24 4.26 -22.80
C SER A 12 17.35 3.30 -23.99
N ALA A 13 18.48 3.28 -24.68
CA ALA A 13 18.70 2.35 -25.81
C ALA A 13 18.55 0.88 -25.42
N LEU A 14 18.93 0.49 -24.18
CA LEU A 14 18.80 -0.87 -23.70
C LEU A 14 17.37 -1.21 -23.25
N PHE A 15 16.70 -0.32 -22.53
CA PHE A 15 15.42 -0.63 -21.87
C PHE A 15 14.18 -0.23 -22.67
N GLU A 16 14.18 0.90 -23.38
CA GLU A 16 12.98 1.40 -24.08
C GLU A 16 12.44 0.47 -25.18
N PRO A 17 13.27 -0.28 -25.94
CA PRO A 17 12.74 -1.28 -26.86
C PRO A 17 11.93 -2.40 -26.20
N ILE A 18 12.12 -2.61 -24.87
CA ILE A 18 11.48 -3.67 -24.11
C ILE A 18 10.27 -3.14 -23.36
N THR A 19 10.39 -1.94 -22.75
CA THR A 19 9.47 -1.43 -21.75
C THR A 19 8.67 -0.22 -22.20
N GLY A 20 9.02 0.37 -23.34
CA GLY A 20 8.61 1.72 -23.70
C GLY A 20 9.39 2.77 -22.90
N LYS A 21 8.84 3.96 -22.76
CA LYS A 21 9.53 5.11 -22.14
C LYS A 21 9.98 4.81 -20.70
N ILE A 22 11.25 5.09 -20.43
CA ILE A 22 11.82 5.03 -19.09
C ILE A 22 12.02 6.42 -18.49
N LYS A 23 12.24 6.46 -17.16
CA LYS A 23 12.66 7.64 -16.42
C LYS A 23 13.82 7.28 -15.51
N LEU A 24 14.91 8.03 -15.59
CA LEU A 24 16.02 7.93 -14.66
C LEU A 24 15.79 8.87 -13.49
N LYS A 25 15.99 8.36 -12.28
CA LYS A 25 15.94 9.15 -11.04
C LYS A 25 17.15 8.84 -10.18
N THR A 26 17.70 9.84 -9.53
CA THR A 26 18.77 9.64 -8.55
C THR A 26 18.23 8.82 -7.38
N HIS A 27 18.94 7.78 -7.00
CA HIS A 27 18.62 6.90 -5.87
C HIS A 27 19.90 6.61 -5.09
N PHE A 28 20.18 7.40 -4.05
CA PHE A 28 21.48 7.44 -3.37
C PHE A 28 22.63 7.71 -4.37
N SER A 29 23.64 6.83 -4.41
CA SER A 29 24.74 6.89 -5.37
C SER A 29 24.48 6.17 -6.70
N TYR A 30 23.23 5.82 -6.97
CA TYR A 30 22.76 5.08 -8.15
C TYR A 30 21.79 5.91 -8.99
N TYR A 31 21.57 5.47 -10.22
CA TYR A 31 20.42 5.89 -11.04
C TYR A 31 19.35 4.81 -11.02
N GLY A 32 18.18 5.09 -10.45
CA GLY A 32 17.02 4.22 -10.52
C GLY A 32 16.37 4.29 -11.90
N ILE A 33 16.21 3.14 -12.54
CA ILE A 33 15.55 2.98 -13.85
C ILE A 33 14.09 2.65 -13.60
N HIS A 34 13.22 3.58 -14.00
CA HIS A 34 11.78 3.48 -13.76
C HIS A 34 11.01 3.38 -15.08
N THR A 35 10.00 2.51 -15.11
CA THR A 35 9.00 2.44 -16.16
C THR A 35 7.65 2.04 -15.58
N ASN A 36 6.53 2.55 -16.11
CA ASN A 36 5.17 2.29 -15.63
C ASN A 36 4.98 2.50 -14.12
N GLY A 37 5.74 3.41 -13.52
CA GLY A 37 5.69 3.68 -12.08
C GLY A 37 6.56 2.76 -11.21
N PHE A 38 7.19 1.73 -11.77
CA PHE A 38 8.03 0.76 -11.06
C PHE A 38 9.51 1.02 -11.28
N MET A 39 10.31 0.85 -10.24
CA MET A 39 11.77 0.77 -10.35
C MET A 39 12.17 -0.67 -10.68
N ILE A 40 12.72 -0.87 -11.89
CA ILE A 40 13.07 -2.20 -12.41
C ILE A 40 14.56 -2.52 -12.31
N ALA A 41 15.40 -1.50 -12.26
CA ALA A 41 16.84 -1.65 -12.12
C ALA A 41 17.47 -0.41 -11.48
N LEU A 42 18.73 -0.57 -11.06
CA LEU A 42 19.62 0.51 -10.67
C LEU A 42 20.85 0.48 -11.58
N TYR A 43 21.46 1.63 -11.82
CA TYR A 43 22.70 1.74 -12.59
C TYR A 43 23.77 2.50 -11.81
N LYS A 44 24.98 1.99 -11.79
CA LYS A 44 26.20 2.62 -11.22
C LYS A 44 27.44 2.06 -11.91
N ASN A 45 28.35 2.93 -12.31
CA ASN A 45 29.67 2.53 -12.80
C ASN A 45 29.66 1.41 -13.84
N ASN A 46 28.93 1.60 -14.92
CA ASN A 46 28.81 0.65 -16.02
C ASN A 46 28.26 -0.75 -15.62
N THR A 47 27.52 -0.79 -14.53
CA THR A 47 26.86 -2.00 -14.01
C THR A 47 25.37 -1.73 -13.83
N ILE A 48 24.55 -2.64 -14.35
CA ILE A 48 23.11 -2.68 -14.12
C ILE A 48 22.82 -3.61 -12.97
N PHE A 49 22.13 -3.14 -11.97
CA PHE A 49 21.59 -3.97 -10.90
C PHE A 49 20.11 -4.21 -11.22
N ILE A 50 19.85 -5.30 -11.93
CA ILE A 50 18.50 -5.64 -12.35
C ILE A 50 17.72 -6.24 -11.18
N ARG A 51 16.48 -5.81 -11.01
CA ARG A 51 15.55 -6.47 -10.09
C ARG A 51 15.26 -7.88 -10.62
N THR A 52 15.03 -8.85 -9.74
CA THR A 52 14.67 -10.20 -10.16
C THR A 52 13.18 -10.44 -9.93
N SER A 53 12.56 -11.19 -10.84
CA SER A 53 11.27 -11.84 -10.65
C SER A 53 11.48 -13.27 -10.12
N ARG A 54 10.41 -13.92 -9.68
CA ARG A 54 10.46 -15.34 -9.29
C ARG A 54 10.95 -16.24 -10.43
N GLN A 55 10.57 -15.90 -11.67
CA GLN A 55 10.96 -16.66 -12.86
C GLN A 55 12.42 -16.41 -13.25
N SER A 56 12.87 -15.15 -13.24
CA SER A 56 14.21 -14.79 -13.74
C SER A 56 15.32 -14.97 -12.71
N LYS A 57 15.00 -15.10 -11.43
CA LYS A 57 16.00 -15.08 -10.34
C LYS A 57 17.06 -16.16 -10.50
N THR A 58 16.64 -17.40 -10.69
CA THR A 58 17.57 -18.55 -10.82
C THR A 58 18.47 -18.40 -12.03
N GLU A 59 17.93 -17.99 -13.16
CA GLU A 59 18.71 -17.79 -14.39
C GLU A 59 19.75 -16.69 -14.25
N ILE A 60 19.36 -15.57 -13.64
CA ILE A 60 20.28 -14.44 -13.38
C ILE A 60 21.37 -14.84 -12.40
N GLN A 61 21.04 -15.60 -11.36
CA GLN A 61 22.01 -16.08 -10.37
C GLN A 61 23.05 -17.05 -10.97
N GLN A 62 22.69 -17.80 -12.01
CA GLN A 62 23.59 -18.74 -12.68
C GLN A 62 24.54 -18.07 -13.69
N LEU A 63 24.34 -16.80 -14.00
CA LEU A 63 25.27 -16.08 -14.85
C LEU A 63 26.57 -15.84 -14.12
N GLU A 64 27.68 -16.19 -14.79
CA GLU A 64 29.01 -15.94 -14.27
C GLU A 64 29.24 -14.45 -14.01
N GLY A 65 29.84 -14.12 -12.86
CA GLY A 65 30.17 -12.75 -12.45
C GLY A 65 28.96 -11.91 -11.97
N THR A 66 27.79 -12.51 -11.77
CA THR A 66 26.67 -11.82 -11.11
C THR A 66 26.79 -11.94 -9.59
N TYR A 67 26.40 -10.89 -8.91
CA TYR A 67 26.34 -10.84 -7.44
C TYR A 67 25.16 -10.00 -6.97
N VAL A 68 24.73 -10.25 -5.76
CA VAL A 68 23.64 -9.50 -5.12
C VAL A 68 24.08 -8.09 -4.77
N LEU A 69 23.25 -7.10 -4.99
CA LEU A 69 23.53 -5.73 -4.59
C LEU A 69 23.65 -5.61 -3.06
N GLN A 70 24.88 -5.33 -2.63
CA GLN A 70 25.22 -4.98 -1.25
C GLN A 70 26.12 -3.74 -1.28
N ASP A 71 25.64 -2.64 -0.74
CA ASP A 71 26.39 -1.39 -0.64
C ASP A 71 26.22 -0.82 0.77
N PRO A 72 27.12 -1.18 1.70
CA PRO A 72 27.05 -0.75 3.10
C PRO A 72 27.24 0.76 3.26
N GLU A 73 27.92 1.45 2.32
CA GLU A 73 28.15 2.89 2.39
C GLU A 73 26.84 3.68 2.32
N VAL A 74 25.85 3.18 1.59
CA VAL A 74 24.52 3.79 1.45
C VAL A 74 23.42 2.97 2.12
N GLY A 75 23.78 1.93 2.86
CA GLY A 75 22.82 1.08 3.57
C GLY A 75 21.96 0.21 2.67
N LEU A 76 22.35 0.00 1.41
CA LEU A 76 21.62 -0.87 0.49
C LEU A 76 22.04 -2.32 0.68
N ASN A 77 21.12 -3.13 1.18
CA ASN A 77 21.26 -4.58 1.27
C ASN A 77 19.98 -5.22 0.73
N THR A 78 20.01 -5.69 -0.50
CA THR A 78 18.82 -6.23 -1.16
C THR A 78 19.09 -7.63 -1.68
N LYS A 79 18.10 -8.52 -1.53
CA LYS A 79 18.13 -9.88 -2.07
C LYS A 79 17.52 -9.97 -3.49
N ASN A 80 17.07 -8.85 -4.01
CA ASN A 80 16.25 -8.81 -5.22
C ASN A 80 16.91 -8.04 -6.38
N PHE A 81 18.11 -7.51 -6.21
CA PHE A 81 18.85 -6.83 -7.25
C PHE A 81 20.19 -7.52 -7.47
N PHE A 82 20.45 -7.87 -8.73
CA PHE A 82 21.66 -8.57 -9.14
C PHE A 82 22.45 -7.73 -10.13
N ALA A 83 23.75 -7.64 -9.91
CA ALA A 83 24.67 -6.93 -10.75
C ALA A 83 24.90 -7.68 -12.07
N ILE A 84 24.75 -6.98 -13.19
CA ILE A 84 25.11 -7.44 -14.54
C ILE A 84 25.93 -6.33 -15.18
N PRO A 85 27.17 -6.57 -15.64
CA PRO A 85 27.91 -5.59 -16.41
C PRO A 85 27.11 -5.11 -17.62
N TYR A 86 27.13 -3.80 -17.91
CA TYR A 86 26.33 -3.21 -18.99
C TYR A 86 26.53 -3.87 -20.35
N HIS A 87 27.81 -4.14 -20.73
CA HIS A 87 28.15 -4.80 -21.98
C HIS A 87 27.57 -6.22 -22.08
N ARG A 88 27.43 -6.91 -20.95
CA ARG A 88 26.83 -8.24 -20.89
C ARG A 88 25.31 -8.16 -21.02
N ALA A 89 24.67 -7.18 -20.40
CA ALA A 89 23.23 -6.95 -20.55
C ALA A 89 22.83 -6.66 -22.01
N LEU A 90 23.68 -5.95 -22.76
CA LEU A 90 23.47 -5.70 -24.19
C LEU A 90 23.49 -6.97 -25.05
N ASN A 91 24.31 -7.95 -24.67
CA ASN A 91 24.53 -9.19 -25.46
C ASN A 91 23.74 -10.40 -24.92
N GLU A 92 23.04 -10.25 -23.78
CA GLU A 92 22.27 -11.34 -23.20
C GLU A 92 20.89 -11.45 -23.86
N SER A 93 20.69 -12.52 -24.61
CA SER A 93 19.45 -12.75 -25.37
C SER A 93 18.20 -12.84 -24.48
N ARG A 94 18.36 -13.30 -23.22
CA ARG A 94 17.27 -13.43 -22.23
C ARG A 94 16.95 -12.14 -21.49
N PHE A 95 17.76 -11.09 -21.66
CA PHE A 95 17.60 -9.84 -20.93
C PHE A 95 16.19 -9.24 -21.11
N SER A 96 15.70 -9.22 -22.35
CA SER A 96 14.33 -8.74 -22.64
C SER A 96 13.25 -9.57 -21.95
N HIS A 97 13.43 -10.87 -21.87
CA HIS A 97 12.50 -11.77 -21.17
C HIS A 97 12.49 -11.47 -19.66
N TRP A 98 13.67 -11.31 -19.04
CA TRP A 98 13.76 -10.97 -17.61
C TRP A 98 13.09 -9.65 -17.31
N VAL A 99 13.35 -8.60 -18.09
CA VAL A 99 12.73 -7.28 -17.87
C VAL A 99 11.20 -7.37 -17.95
N ARG A 100 10.65 -8.12 -18.92
CA ARG A 100 9.20 -8.33 -19.05
C ARG A 100 8.64 -9.08 -17.85
N SER A 101 9.25 -10.19 -17.45
CA SER A 101 8.80 -10.97 -16.27
C SER A 101 8.84 -10.17 -14.96
N ILE A 102 9.80 -9.25 -14.83
CA ILE A 102 9.86 -8.32 -13.69
C ILE A 102 8.66 -7.37 -13.71
N LEU A 103 8.34 -6.78 -14.84
CA LEU A 103 7.22 -5.86 -15.00
C LEU A 103 5.87 -6.54 -14.76
N GLU A 104 5.70 -7.76 -15.27
CA GLU A 104 4.51 -8.57 -15.04
C GLU A 104 4.31 -8.84 -13.55
N GLU A 105 5.35 -9.35 -12.87
CA GLU A 105 5.29 -9.63 -11.43
C GLU A 105 5.01 -8.37 -10.60
N LEU A 106 5.66 -7.23 -10.92
CA LEU A 106 5.43 -5.96 -10.23
C LEU A 106 4.02 -5.44 -10.45
N SER A 107 3.50 -5.55 -11.66
CA SER A 107 2.14 -5.13 -12.00
C SER A 107 1.11 -5.99 -11.27
N GLU A 108 1.34 -7.30 -11.20
CA GLU A 108 0.48 -8.22 -10.48
C GLU A 108 0.51 -7.97 -8.96
N GLN A 109 1.71 -7.82 -8.38
CA GLN A 109 1.87 -7.47 -6.97
C GLN A 109 1.15 -6.16 -6.62
N TYR A 110 1.27 -5.15 -7.49
CA TYR A 110 0.59 -3.87 -7.31
C TYR A 110 -0.94 -4.02 -7.34
N LYS A 111 -1.49 -4.77 -8.31
CA LYS A 111 -2.93 -5.05 -8.38
C LYS A 111 -3.41 -5.77 -7.12
N GLN A 112 -2.71 -6.83 -6.70
CA GLN A 112 -3.05 -7.57 -5.49
C GLN A 112 -3.00 -6.70 -4.24
N GLU A 113 -2.01 -5.81 -4.13
CA GLU A 113 -1.91 -4.87 -3.01
C GLU A 113 -3.06 -3.85 -3.02
N GLN A 114 -3.44 -3.34 -4.20
CA GLN A 114 -4.60 -2.44 -4.33
C GLN A 114 -5.91 -3.14 -3.92
N GLU A 115 -6.13 -4.37 -4.38
CA GLU A 115 -7.31 -5.14 -3.97
C GLU A 115 -7.32 -5.42 -2.46
N LYS A 116 -6.19 -5.83 -1.89
CA LYS A 116 -6.05 -5.99 -0.44
C LYS A 116 -6.37 -4.71 0.32
N ARG A 117 -5.91 -3.55 -0.20
CA ARG A 117 -6.22 -2.25 0.41
C ARG A 117 -7.71 -1.96 0.40
N LYS A 118 -8.42 -2.25 -0.71
CA LYS A 118 -9.88 -2.05 -0.79
C LYS A 118 -10.65 -2.85 0.26
N THR A 119 -10.18 -4.04 0.62
CA THR A 119 -10.81 -4.90 1.63
C THR A 119 -10.45 -4.55 3.07
N GLN A 120 -9.43 -3.71 3.29
CA GLN A 120 -8.96 -3.34 4.62
C GLN A 120 -9.79 -2.22 5.22
N ILE A 121 -10.28 -2.41 6.45
CA ILE A 121 -11.08 -1.41 7.17
C ILE A 121 -10.36 -0.07 7.31
N ARG A 122 -9.04 -0.09 7.54
CA ARG A 122 -8.23 1.13 7.65
C ARG A 122 -8.16 1.99 6.37
N SER A 123 -8.60 1.46 5.22
CA SER A 123 -8.69 2.22 3.97
C SER A 123 -9.95 3.07 3.86
N LEU A 124 -10.96 2.82 4.70
CA LEU A 124 -12.18 3.59 4.74
C LEU A 124 -11.97 4.97 5.33
N THR A 125 -12.81 5.91 4.93
CA THR A 125 -12.83 7.28 5.47
C THR A 125 -12.92 7.25 7.00
N ASN A 126 -12.15 8.11 7.70
CA ASN A 126 -12.05 8.23 9.15
C ASN A 126 -11.45 6.99 9.87
N MET A 127 -11.09 5.94 9.15
CA MET A 127 -10.52 4.73 9.73
C MET A 127 -8.99 4.77 9.70
N ASN A 128 -8.39 4.02 10.63
CA ASN A 128 -6.94 3.85 10.72
C ASN A 128 -6.62 2.46 11.29
N PHE A 129 -5.34 2.17 11.43
CA PHE A 129 -4.85 0.89 11.95
C PHE A 129 -5.36 0.58 13.37
N LYS A 130 -5.50 1.60 14.24
CA LYS A 130 -6.03 1.43 15.61
C LYS A 130 -7.50 0.99 15.55
N MET A 131 -8.31 1.66 14.72
CA MET A 131 -9.71 1.31 14.51
C MET A 131 -9.88 -0.11 13.95
N GLU A 132 -9.10 -0.47 12.94
CA GLU A 132 -9.10 -1.83 12.40
C GLU A 132 -8.80 -2.89 13.46
N ARG A 133 -7.82 -2.65 14.34
CA ARG A 133 -7.49 -3.56 15.45
C ARG A 133 -8.62 -3.69 16.46
N ILE A 134 -9.33 -2.60 16.76
CA ILE A 134 -10.47 -2.60 17.67
C ILE A 134 -11.62 -3.40 17.07
N LEU A 135 -11.93 -3.21 15.78
CA LEU A 135 -12.98 -3.94 15.07
C LEU A 135 -12.69 -5.45 14.96
N LYS A 136 -11.43 -5.83 14.76
CA LYS A 136 -11.02 -7.25 14.79
C LYS A 136 -11.32 -7.95 16.12
N LYS A 137 -11.30 -7.25 17.25
CA LYS A 137 -11.65 -7.82 18.55
C LYS A 137 -13.13 -8.23 18.65
N ILE A 138 -13.99 -7.64 17.82
CA ILE A 138 -15.42 -7.97 17.71
C ILE A 138 -15.73 -8.81 16.47
N ASN A 139 -14.71 -9.50 15.90
CA ASN A 139 -14.80 -10.36 14.73
C ASN A 139 -15.23 -9.64 13.44
N ILE A 140 -14.94 -8.34 13.32
CA ILE A 140 -15.09 -7.57 12.09
C ILE A 140 -13.69 -7.39 11.46
N ASN A 141 -13.39 -8.19 10.44
CA ASN A 141 -12.03 -8.33 9.89
C ASN A 141 -11.80 -7.62 8.57
N ASN A 142 -12.86 -7.28 7.84
CA ASN A 142 -12.81 -6.64 6.53
C ASN A 142 -13.97 -5.67 6.31
N VAL A 143 -13.91 -4.94 5.20
CA VAL A 143 -14.92 -3.93 4.83
C VAL A 143 -16.31 -4.54 4.67
N GLU A 144 -16.41 -5.71 4.04
CA GLU A 144 -17.69 -6.38 3.80
C GLU A 144 -18.40 -6.73 5.11
N GLN A 145 -17.70 -7.36 6.06
CA GLN A 145 -18.25 -7.66 7.38
C GLN A 145 -18.66 -6.40 8.15
N PHE A 146 -17.90 -5.30 8.00
CA PHE A 146 -18.24 -4.04 8.63
C PHE A 146 -19.52 -3.43 8.01
N GLN A 147 -19.65 -3.46 6.69
CA GLN A 147 -20.86 -2.99 6.00
C GLN A 147 -22.09 -3.82 6.35
N GLN A 148 -21.98 -5.15 6.42
CA GLN A 148 -23.06 -6.05 6.83
C GLN A 148 -23.52 -5.81 8.27
N ASN A 149 -22.61 -5.52 9.20
CA ASN A 149 -22.97 -5.19 10.58
C ASN A 149 -23.61 -3.80 10.69
N GLY A 150 -23.23 -2.87 9.84
CA GLY A 150 -23.59 -1.45 9.96
C GLY A 150 -22.87 -0.74 11.11
N TYR A 151 -22.90 0.58 11.10
CA TYR A 151 -22.17 1.40 12.08
C TYR A 151 -22.75 1.31 13.49
N ILE A 152 -24.08 1.30 13.65
CA ILE A 152 -24.77 1.25 14.95
C ILE A 152 -24.51 -0.07 15.66
N ASN A 153 -24.75 -1.20 15.01
CA ASN A 153 -24.50 -2.51 15.62
C ASN A 153 -23.03 -2.71 15.96
N THR A 154 -22.14 -2.19 15.12
CA THR A 154 -20.70 -2.19 15.38
C THR A 154 -20.37 -1.37 16.63
N PHE A 155 -20.94 -0.18 16.76
CA PHE A 155 -20.76 0.67 17.93
C PHE A 155 -21.24 -0.02 19.21
N VAL A 156 -22.46 -0.56 19.21
CA VAL A 156 -23.03 -1.30 20.37
C VAL A 156 -22.13 -2.49 20.76
N LYS A 157 -21.63 -3.27 19.80
CA LYS A 157 -20.69 -4.37 20.07
C LYS A 157 -19.40 -3.88 20.73
N LEU A 158 -18.85 -2.75 20.27
CA LEU A 158 -17.66 -2.17 20.84
C LEU A 158 -17.88 -1.70 22.29
N VAL A 159 -18.98 -1.03 22.58
CA VAL A 159 -19.34 -0.60 23.94
C VAL A 159 -19.54 -1.80 24.86
N LYS A 160 -20.21 -2.86 24.39
CA LYS A 160 -20.36 -4.12 25.15
C LYS A 160 -19.04 -4.76 25.52
N GLN A 161 -18.01 -4.63 24.67
CA GLN A 161 -16.67 -5.13 24.96
C GLN A 161 -15.80 -4.18 25.82
N GLY A 162 -16.37 -3.09 26.35
CA GLY A 162 -15.63 -2.12 27.14
C GLY A 162 -14.70 -1.21 26.34
N SER A 163 -14.92 -1.08 25.02
CA SER A 163 -14.25 -0.07 24.22
C SER A 163 -14.80 1.33 24.53
N ASP A 164 -14.01 2.36 24.16
CA ASP A 164 -14.44 3.75 24.28
C ASP A 164 -15.77 4.00 23.53
N GLY A 165 -16.82 4.31 24.26
CA GLY A 165 -18.16 4.61 23.76
C GLY A 165 -18.35 6.08 23.39
N SER A 166 -17.30 6.79 22.94
CA SER A 166 -17.38 8.20 22.59
C SER A 166 -18.22 8.48 21.34
N ASP A 167 -18.79 9.67 21.29
CA ASP A 167 -19.48 10.21 20.11
C ASP A 167 -18.56 10.23 18.88
N LEU A 168 -17.30 10.60 19.08
CA LEU A 168 -16.29 10.59 18.02
C LEU A 168 -16.11 9.19 17.39
N MET A 169 -16.18 8.12 18.20
CA MET A 169 -16.15 6.74 17.71
C MET A 169 -17.36 6.46 16.82
N LEU A 170 -18.56 6.82 17.28
CA LEU A 170 -19.79 6.66 16.51
C LEU A 170 -19.72 7.41 15.17
N PHE A 171 -19.29 8.68 15.18
CA PHE A 171 -19.18 9.50 13.97
C PHE A 171 -18.14 8.95 12.99
N LYS A 172 -17.04 8.37 13.47
CA LYS A 172 -16.06 7.71 12.61
C LYS A 172 -16.64 6.47 11.94
N LEU A 173 -17.37 5.64 12.66
CA LEU A 173 -18.01 4.43 12.12
C LEU A 173 -19.07 4.79 11.09
N HIS A 174 -19.95 5.77 11.39
CA HIS A 174 -20.93 6.29 10.45
C HIS A 174 -20.27 6.83 9.18
N GLY A 175 -19.29 7.73 9.33
CA GLY A 175 -18.60 8.32 8.20
C GLY A 175 -17.82 7.30 7.36
N ALA A 176 -17.35 6.20 7.94
CA ALA A 176 -16.70 5.13 7.21
C ALA A 176 -17.68 4.35 6.32
N ILE A 177 -18.89 4.06 6.80
CA ILE A 177 -19.95 3.39 6.02
C ILE A 177 -20.43 4.28 4.87
N HIS A 178 -20.64 5.58 5.15
CA HIS A 178 -21.21 6.52 4.19
C HIS A 178 -20.15 7.31 3.39
N GLN A 179 -18.87 6.93 3.49
CA GLN A 179 -17.74 7.60 2.83
C GLN A 179 -17.67 9.11 3.10
N LYS A 180 -18.15 9.54 4.27
CA LYS A 180 -18.25 10.92 4.70
C LYS A 180 -17.20 11.25 5.76
N SER A 181 -16.43 12.33 5.57
CA SER A 181 -15.53 12.80 6.61
C SER A 181 -16.30 13.27 7.85
N ILE A 182 -15.79 12.99 9.06
CA ILE A 182 -16.38 13.47 10.33
C ILE A 182 -16.55 14.98 10.38
N TYR A 183 -15.73 15.73 9.64
CA TYR A 183 -15.81 17.20 9.56
C TYR A 183 -16.98 17.68 8.71
N HIS A 184 -17.57 16.82 7.89
CA HIS A 184 -18.72 17.13 7.05
C HIS A 184 -20.04 16.63 7.64
N ILE A 185 -20.05 16.01 8.81
CA ILE A 185 -21.27 15.63 9.54
C ILE A 185 -21.81 16.89 10.20
N THR A 186 -23.02 17.30 9.80
CA THR A 186 -23.65 18.51 10.32
C THR A 186 -24.06 18.36 11.80
N PRO A 187 -24.29 19.45 12.54
CA PRO A 187 -24.76 19.37 13.91
C PRO A 187 -26.08 18.59 14.05
N GLU A 188 -27.00 18.76 13.11
CA GLU A 188 -28.30 18.07 13.07
C GLU A 188 -28.13 16.57 12.88
N GLU A 189 -27.30 16.17 11.91
CA GLU A 189 -26.94 14.77 11.70
C GLU A 189 -26.27 14.15 12.92
N ARG A 190 -25.41 14.88 13.62
CA ARG A 190 -24.77 14.38 14.86
C ARG A 190 -25.82 14.10 15.95
N ILE A 191 -26.77 14.98 16.13
CA ILE A 191 -27.86 14.80 17.10
C ILE A 191 -28.67 13.54 16.76
N GLU A 192 -29.01 13.35 15.48
CA GLU A 192 -29.75 12.17 15.04
C GLU A 192 -28.97 10.87 15.26
N LEU A 193 -27.68 10.85 14.95
CA LEU A 193 -26.78 9.72 15.22
C LEU A 193 -26.71 9.38 16.71
N LEU A 194 -26.67 10.38 17.59
CA LEU A 194 -26.68 10.17 19.04
C LEU A 194 -28.00 9.59 19.53
N ARG A 195 -29.14 10.02 18.97
CA ARG A 195 -30.47 9.44 19.27
C ARG A 195 -30.54 7.98 18.85
N GLU A 196 -30.13 7.69 17.63
CA GLU A 196 -30.09 6.31 17.11
C GLU A 196 -29.21 5.41 17.98
N ALA A 197 -28.02 5.89 18.34
CA ALA A 197 -27.11 5.14 19.20
C ALA A 197 -27.68 4.94 20.61
N ASN A 198 -28.30 5.96 21.23
CA ASN A 198 -28.95 5.84 22.54
C ASN A 198 -30.05 4.77 22.52
N LYS A 199 -30.89 4.77 21.48
CA LYS A 199 -31.93 3.75 21.32
C LYS A 199 -31.33 2.35 21.18
N ALA A 200 -30.35 2.19 20.30
CA ALA A 200 -29.71 0.88 20.09
C ALA A 200 -28.98 0.36 21.33
N MET A 201 -28.33 1.26 22.10
CA MET A 201 -27.71 0.89 23.39
C MET A 201 -28.74 0.48 24.43
N TYR A 202 -29.85 1.20 24.53
CA TYR A 202 -30.95 0.86 25.42
C TYR A 202 -31.53 -0.52 25.10
N ASP A 203 -31.85 -0.76 23.81
CA ASP A 203 -32.36 -2.05 23.32
C ASP A 203 -31.36 -3.20 23.58
N ALA A 204 -30.08 -2.89 23.63
CA ALA A 204 -29.00 -3.83 23.94
C ALA A 204 -28.74 -4.02 25.45
N GLY A 205 -29.50 -3.36 26.34
CA GLY A 205 -29.38 -3.41 27.81
C GLY A 205 -28.16 -2.68 28.36
N LEU A 206 -27.63 -1.71 27.61
CA LEU A 206 -26.50 -0.88 28.04
C LEU A 206 -26.98 0.38 28.77
N ARG A 207 -26.29 0.74 29.87
CA ARG A 207 -26.60 1.95 30.64
C ARG A 207 -25.93 3.22 30.09
N HIS A 208 -25.03 3.10 29.11
CA HIS A 208 -24.38 4.25 28.50
C HIS A 208 -25.40 5.05 27.68
N LYS A 209 -25.41 6.36 27.84
CA LYS A 209 -26.30 7.27 27.13
C LYS A 209 -25.55 8.56 26.78
N PHE A 210 -25.65 8.99 25.54
CA PHE A 210 -25.18 10.30 25.12
C PHE A 210 -26.16 11.40 25.62
N TYR A 211 -25.58 12.50 26.07
CA TYR A 211 -26.36 13.71 26.30
C TYR A 211 -26.77 14.33 24.96
N ILE A 212 -28.05 14.66 24.82
CA ILE A 212 -28.59 15.34 23.64
C ILE A 212 -29.15 16.68 24.11
N PRO A 213 -28.60 17.82 23.65
CA PRO A 213 -29.18 19.13 23.91
C PRO A 213 -30.63 19.20 23.41
N ASN A 214 -31.56 19.70 24.24
CA ASN A 214 -33.00 19.89 23.95
C ASN A 214 -33.90 18.62 24.02
N GLU A 215 -33.51 17.56 24.71
CA GLU A 215 -34.42 16.53 25.21
C GLU A 215 -34.55 16.66 26.73
N GLU A 216 -35.38 17.63 27.20
CA GLU A 216 -35.96 17.67 28.54
C GLU A 216 -37.40 17.17 28.49
#